data_6ecc4f7ddc6663aaec7465c822571bb2
#
_entry.id   6ecc4f7ddc6663aaec7465c822571bb2
#
_cell.length_a   1.000
_cell.length_b   1.000
_cell.length_c   1.000
_cell.angle_alpha   90.00
_cell.angle_beta   90.00
_cell.angle_gamma   90.00
#
_symmetry.space_group_name_H-M   'P 1'
#
loop_
_entity.id
_entity.type
_entity.pdbx_description
1 polymer ?
#
loop_
_entity_poly.entity_id
_entity_poly.type
_entity_poly.pdbx_seq_one_letter_code
_entity_poly.pdbx_strand_id
1 'polypeptide(L)'
;MTLEEPSPNLLLDTFNETRNTTLQLVKNLEKDDFGVQTAFFMSPPKWHLGHVSWLNEIVLSKTQSDYQFFSKEFSEYLNSYYNQFGKPHDKGKRGIMSRPTVDEILEYFDVITNRVREVISKPLEKKAAYLFTMAIHHECQHQELLVYDLQHLLGEQYRPVKRNEPVSSSNIEKKSIKINGGLYNLGYSGSEYCYDIELPEHKTYLNDFQIDNLLTSNAEYLEFMNDGGYEDYSFWLSDGWEKVKKNEWKAPMYWEKEGDEWITRDFAGKRKINPDEPVCHVSYYEAAAYCKWANKRLPTEAEWEKAALWNDEKEAKTVFPWGNEKPTQSHANLLESNVWNCSNLGSYENGKSSYGCYQMIGDVWEWTSSEFMGYPGFKTGFDEYNDKWFTNQKVLRGGSFGTPSKSIRGSYRNFFRLDERWLFSGFRCVKDI
;
A
#
# COMPACT_ATOMS: atom_id res chain seq x y z
N MET A 1 18.28 -7.34 16.00
CA MET A 1 17.68 -6.08 16.47
C MET A 1 16.58 -6.43 17.43
N THR A 2 16.58 -5.92 18.66
CA THR A 2 15.50 -6.11 19.60
C THR A 2 14.56 -4.94 19.40
N LEU A 3 13.41 -5.20 18.76
CA LEU A 3 12.33 -4.22 18.68
C LEU A 3 11.83 -3.89 20.07
N GLU A 4 11.49 -2.62 20.32
CA GLU A 4 10.86 -2.22 21.56
C GLU A 4 9.47 -2.83 21.65
N GLU A 5 9.12 -3.33 22.83
CA GLU A 5 7.79 -3.89 23.06
C GLU A 5 6.82 -2.75 23.38
N PRO A 6 5.66 -2.69 22.69
CA PRO A 6 4.63 -1.73 23.08
C PRO A 6 4.15 -2.02 24.49
N SER A 7 3.86 -0.99 25.27
CA SER A 7 3.19 -1.19 26.56
C SER A 7 1.83 -1.88 26.34
N PRO A 8 1.33 -2.68 27.30
CA PRO A 8 0.03 -3.35 27.17
C PRO A 8 -1.11 -2.38 26.81
N ASN A 9 -1.14 -1.20 27.39
CA ASN A 9 -2.15 -0.18 27.09
C ASN A 9 -2.03 0.30 25.63
N LEU A 10 -0.82 0.58 25.16
CA LEU A 10 -0.60 1.01 23.76
C LEU A 10 -0.99 -0.06 22.77
N LEU A 11 -0.68 -1.34 23.05
CA LEU A 11 -1.07 -2.47 22.18
C LEU A 11 -2.59 -2.60 22.12
N LEU A 12 -3.28 -2.53 23.27
CA LEU A 12 -4.74 -2.62 23.36
C LEU A 12 -5.42 -1.46 22.61
N ASP A 13 -4.94 -0.23 22.81
CA ASP A 13 -5.50 0.96 22.15
C ASP A 13 -5.31 0.87 20.65
N THR A 14 -4.10 0.51 20.18
CA THR A 14 -3.79 0.34 18.76
C THR A 14 -4.66 -0.76 18.12
N PHE A 15 -4.85 -1.88 18.81
CA PHE A 15 -5.73 -2.96 18.35
C PHE A 15 -7.17 -2.46 18.22
N ASN A 16 -7.71 -1.80 19.26
CA ASN A 16 -9.09 -1.30 19.25
C ASN A 16 -9.34 -0.29 18.12
N GLU A 17 -8.42 0.63 17.91
CA GLU A 17 -8.50 1.59 16.82
C GLU A 17 -8.46 0.89 15.46
N THR A 18 -7.59 -0.11 15.27
CA THR A 18 -7.49 -0.87 14.04
C THR A 18 -8.78 -1.62 13.73
N ARG A 19 -9.34 -2.35 14.71
CA ARG A 19 -10.63 -3.05 14.55
C ARG A 19 -11.76 -2.08 14.24
N ASN A 20 -11.81 -0.93 14.92
CA ASN A 20 -12.81 0.10 14.64
C ASN A 20 -12.68 0.67 13.23
N THR A 21 -11.46 0.95 12.76
CA THR A 21 -11.22 1.42 11.39
C THR A 21 -11.76 0.42 10.36
N THR A 22 -11.48 -0.88 10.53
CA THR A 22 -12.02 -1.92 9.65
C THR A 22 -13.56 -1.88 9.59
N LEU A 23 -14.23 -1.75 10.75
CA LEU A 23 -15.69 -1.63 10.78
C LEU A 23 -16.20 -0.33 10.14
N GLN A 24 -15.48 0.79 10.29
CA GLN A 24 -15.88 2.06 9.65
C GLN A 24 -15.82 1.97 8.11
N LEU A 25 -14.86 1.22 7.55
CA LEU A 25 -14.76 1.02 6.10
C LEU A 25 -15.99 0.30 5.51
N VAL A 26 -16.63 -0.58 6.27
CA VAL A 26 -17.78 -1.38 5.80
C VAL A 26 -19.13 -0.91 6.35
N LYS A 27 -19.15 0.12 7.17
CA LYS A 27 -20.35 0.54 7.93
C LYS A 27 -21.54 0.90 7.05
N ASN A 28 -21.27 1.52 5.92
CA ASN A 28 -22.30 2.02 5.01
C ASN A 28 -22.51 1.10 3.79
N LEU A 29 -22.00 -0.14 3.84
CA LEU A 29 -22.26 -1.16 2.82
C LEU A 29 -23.62 -1.80 3.06
N GLU A 30 -24.33 -2.08 1.98
CA GLU A 30 -25.50 -2.94 2.00
C GLU A 30 -25.09 -4.42 2.10
N LYS A 31 -25.96 -5.29 2.61
CA LYS A 31 -25.61 -6.71 2.79
C LYS A 31 -25.16 -7.39 1.49
N ASP A 32 -25.72 -6.99 0.35
CA ASP A 32 -25.36 -7.56 -0.95
C ASP A 32 -23.95 -7.19 -1.40
N ASP A 33 -23.43 -6.01 -1.01
CA ASP A 33 -22.07 -5.58 -1.34
C ASP A 33 -21.00 -6.50 -0.73
N PHE A 34 -21.27 -7.09 0.43
CA PHE A 34 -20.30 -7.88 1.18
C PHE A 34 -19.85 -9.15 0.47
N GLY A 35 -20.66 -9.69 -0.43
CA GLY A 35 -20.38 -10.97 -1.08
C GLY A 35 -19.81 -10.86 -2.50
N VAL A 36 -19.81 -9.68 -3.10
CA VAL A 36 -19.51 -9.51 -4.52
C VAL A 36 -18.01 -9.52 -4.80
N GLN A 37 -17.63 -10.23 -5.85
CA GLN A 37 -16.27 -10.24 -6.43
C GLN A 37 -16.41 -10.14 -7.95
N THR A 38 -16.00 -9.01 -8.52
CA THR A 38 -16.13 -8.71 -9.95
C THR A 38 -14.86 -8.99 -10.75
N ALA A 39 -13.72 -9.19 -10.06
CA ALA A 39 -12.43 -9.46 -10.67
C ALA A 39 -11.61 -10.46 -9.87
N PHE A 40 -10.71 -11.18 -10.55
CA PHE A 40 -9.83 -12.18 -9.92
C PHE A 40 -8.87 -11.56 -8.89
N PHE A 41 -8.44 -10.33 -9.10
CA PHE A 41 -7.48 -9.66 -8.23
C PHE A 41 -8.09 -9.15 -6.91
N MET A 42 -9.39 -8.92 -6.85
CA MET A 42 -10.08 -8.43 -5.66
C MET A 42 -10.62 -9.55 -4.75
N SER A 43 -11.07 -9.18 -3.55
CA SER A 43 -11.78 -10.05 -2.62
C SER A 43 -13.03 -9.36 -2.09
N PRO A 44 -14.11 -10.11 -1.78
CA PRO A 44 -15.32 -9.53 -1.21
C PRO A 44 -15.06 -8.91 0.17
N PRO A 45 -15.75 -7.82 0.56
CA PRO A 45 -15.61 -7.22 1.89
C PRO A 45 -15.75 -8.22 3.05
N LYS A 46 -16.70 -9.16 2.99
CA LYS A 46 -16.86 -10.17 4.05
C LYS A 46 -15.65 -11.08 4.19
N TRP A 47 -14.93 -11.34 3.09
CA TRP A 47 -13.73 -12.15 3.14
C TRP A 47 -12.60 -11.42 3.87
N HIS A 48 -12.43 -10.10 3.65
CA HIS A 48 -11.45 -9.31 4.39
C HIS A 48 -11.71 -9.33 5.90
N LEU A 49 -12.95 -9.08 6.33
CA LEU A 49 -13.32 -9.14 7.75
C LEU A 49 -13.04 -10.51 8.36
N GLY A 50 -13.42 -11.56 7.65
CA GLY A 50 -13.19 -12.93 8.08
C GLY A 50 -11.71 -13.26 8.17
N HIS A 51 -10.93 -12.90 7.14
CA HIS A 51 -9.51 -13.22 7.06
C HIS A 51 -8.66 -12.53 8.13
N VAL A 52 -8.90 -11.26 8.41
CA VAL A 52 -8.19 -10.57 9.51
C VAL A 52 -8.57 -11.12 10.88
N SER A 53 -9.82 -11.57 11.05
CA SER A 53 -10.25 -12.27 12.28
C SER A 53 -9.61 -13.65 12.37
N TRP A 54 -9.52 -14.38 11.26
CA TRP A 54 -8.83 -15.67 11.19
C TRP A 54 -7.37 -15.59 11.60
N LEU A 55 -6.60 -14.59 11.12
CA LEU A 55 -5.20 -14.44 11.52
C LEU A 55 -5.07 -14.11 13.01
N ASN A 56 -5.93 -13.25 13.53
CA ASN A 56 -5.99 -12.96 14.97
C ASN A 56 -6.31 -14.26 15.77
N GLU A 57 -7.20 -15.11 15.28
CA GLU A 57 -7.52 -16.41 15.91
C GLU A 57 -6.33 -17.37 15.85
N ILE A 58 -5.58 -17.43 14.75
CA ILE A 58 -4.33 -18.18 14.65
C ILE A 58 -3.31 -17.69 15.69
N VAL A 59 -3.17 -16.38 15.89
CA VAL A 59 -2.28 -15.83 16.92
C VAL A 59 -2.75 -16.23 18.32
N LEU A 60 -4.06 -16.17 18.61
CA LEU A 60 -4.61 -16.67 19.88
C LEU A 60 -4.26 -18.14 20.10
N SER A 61 -4.42 -19.00 19.09
CA SER A 61 -4.12 -20.42 19.21
C SER A 61 -2.63 -20.73 19.42
N LYS A 62 -1.74 -19.84 18.98
CA LYS A 62 -0.28 -19.94 19.23
C LYS A 62 0.14 -19.43 20.62
N THR A 63 -0.72 -18.67 21.28
CA THR A 63 -0.43 -18.06 22.59
C THR A 63 -1.18 -18.70 23.77
N GLN A 64 -2.12 -19.61 23.48
CA GLN A 64 -2.96 -20.31 24.49
C GLN A 64 -2.97 -21.81 24.19
N SER A 65 -2.53 -22.64 25.15
CA SER A 65 -2.38 -24.11 24.98
C SER A 65 -3.68 -24.85 24.66
N ASP A 66 -4.80 -24.38 25.24
CA ASP A 66 -6.11 -25.07 25.13
C ASP A 66 -7.13 -24.26 24.32
N TYR A 67 -6.63 -23.48 23.33
CA TYR A 67 -7.48 -22.60 22.53
C TYR A 67 -8.50 -23.40 21.73
N GLN A 68 -9.78 -22.99 21.83
CA GLN A 68 -10.87 -23.56 21.04
C GLN A 68 -11.25 -22.62 19.91
N PHE A 69 -11.04 -23.07 18.66
CA PHE A 69 -11.42 -22.33 17.48
C PHE A 69 -12.93 -22.04 17.44
N PHE A 70 -13.29 -20.87 16.95
CA PHE A 70 -14.69 -20.48 16.74
C PHE A 70 -15.40 -21.46 15.80
N SER A 71 -14.75 -21.75 14.65
CA SER A 71 -15.22 -22.74 13.68
C SER A 71 -14.04 -23.32 12.89
N LYS A 72 -14.01 -24.65 12.76
CA LYS A 72 -13.03 -25.33 11.90
C LYS A 72 -13.22 -24.99 10.42
N GLU A 73 -14.48 -24.86 9.98
CA GLU A 73 -14.81 -24.50 8.59
C GLU A 73 -14.31 -23.10 8.25
N PHE A 74 -14.44 -22.13 9.18
CA PHE A 74 -13.94 -20.79 8.98
C PHE A 74 -12.42 -20.78 8.81
N SER A 75 -11.71 -21.61 9.55
CA SER A 75 -10.25 -21.75 9.40
C SER A 75 -9.83 -22.21 8.00
N GLU A 76 -10.64 -23.04 7.34
CA GLU A 76 -10.37 -23.47 5.96
C GLU A 76 -10.74 -22.41 4.92
N TYR A 77 -11.91 -21.79 5.04
CA TYR A 77 -12.42 -20.83 4.05
C TYR A 77 -11.70 -19.48 4.07
N LEU A 78 -11.20 -19.07 5.24
CA LEU A 78 -10.60 -17.76 5.44
C LEU A 78 -9.07 -17.78 5.34
N ASN A 79 -8.46 -18.94 5.18
CA ASN A 79 -7.04 -19.07 4.87
C ASN A 79 -6.75 -18.62 3.42
N SER A 80 -5.88 -17.61 3.26
CA SER A 80 -5.56 -17.07 1.95
C SER A 80 -4.53 -17.91 1.19
N TYR A 81 -3.40 -18.23 1.81
CA TYR A 81 -2.28 -18.92 1.16
C TYR A 81 -1.34 -19.68 2.12
N TYR A 82 -1.67 -19.74 3.39
CA TYR A 82 -0.81 -20.37 4.39
C TYR A 82 -0.99 -21.90 4.38
N ASN A 83 -0.06 -22.63 3.75
CA ASN A 83 -0.15 -24.10 3.67
C ASN A 83 0.04 -24.77 5.03
N GLN A 84 0.76 -24.11 5.96
CA GLN A 84 0.94 -24.60 7.33
C GLN A 84 -0.38 -24.71 8.14
N PHE A 85 -1.43 -24.00 7.70
CA PHE A 85 -2.76 -24.00 8.35
C PHE A 85 -3.83 -24.73 7.54
N GLY A 86 -3.43 -25.58 6.59
CA GLY A 86 -4.33 -26.35 5.74
C GLY A 86 -4.36 -25.84 4.29
N LYS A 87 -5.28 -26.38 3.51
CA LYS A 87 -5.40 -26.02 2.09
C LYS A 87 -5.95 -24.58 1.95
N PRO A 88 -5.22 -23.67 1.30
CA PRO A 88 -5.71 -22.32 1.06
C PRO A 88 -6.96 -22.29 0.16
N HIS A 89 -7.87 -21.35 0.43
CA HIS A 89 -9.02 -21.13 -0.43
C HIS A 89 -8.62 -20.37 -1.71
N ASP A 90 -9.12 -20.82 -2.86
CA ASP A 90 -8.85 -20.19 -4.17
C ASP A 90 -9.34 -18.74 -4.19
N LYS A 91 -8.42 -17.79 -4.47
CA LYS A 91 -8.71 -16.36 -4.51
C LYS A 91 -9.85 -16.03 -5.49
N GLY A 92 -9.87 -16.66 -6.66
CA GLY A 92 -10.88 -16.42 -7.68
C GLY A 92 -12.29 -16.94 -7.33
N LYS A 93 -12.42 -17.70 -6.23
CA LYS A 93 -13.69 -18.29 -5.78
C LYS A 93 -14.24 -17.66 -4.51
N ARG A 94 -13.64 -16.60 -4.00
CA ARG A 94 -14.09 -15.95 -2.77
C ARG A 94 -15.50 -15.35 -2.90
N GLY A 95 -15.85 -14.82 -4.07
CA GLY A 95 -17.16 -14.22 -4.35
C GLY A 95 -18.30 -15.20 -4.56
N ILE A 96 -18.03 -16.50 -4.77
CA ILE A 96 -19.09 -17.52 -4.88
C ILE A 96 -19.41 -18.19 -3.55
N MET A 97 -18.73 -17.83 -2.46
CA MET A 97 -18.98 -18.36 -1.13
C MET A 97 -20.22 -17.70 -0.53
N SER A 98 -21.34 -18.40 -0.52
CA SER A 98 -22.56 -17.94 0.18
C SER A 98 -22.48 -18.13 1.70
N ARG A 99 -21.63 -19.04 2.18
CA ARG A 99 -21.34 -19.29 3.60
C ARG A 99 -19.84 -19.11 3.89
N PRO A 100 -19.48 -18.55 5.06
CA PRO A 100 -20.39 -17.98 6.06
C PRO A 100 -21.16 -16.77 5.53
N THR A 101 -22.34 -16.50 6.11
CA THR A 101 -23.13 -15.28 5.82
C THR A 101 -22.42 -14.03 6.34
N VAL A 102 -22.91 -12.85 5.96
CA VAL A 102 -22.40 -11.58 6.47
C VAL A 102 -22.57 -11.49 7.99
N ASP A 103 -23.74 -11.88 8.51
CA ASP A 103 -24.03 -11.83 9.94
C ASP A 103 -23.09 -12.76 10.73
N GLU A 104 -22.84 -13.99 10.24
CA GLU A 104 -21.87 -14.92 10.85
C GLU A 104 -20.43 -14.39 10.83
N ILE A 105 -20.02 -13.68 9.77
CA ILE A 105 -18.69 -13.05 9.71
C ILE A 105 -18.58 -11.87 10.69
N LEU A 106 -19.63 -11.06 10.84
CA LEU A 106 -19.65 -9.96 11.80
C LEU A 106 -19.64 -10.49 13.24
N GLU A 107 -20.38 -11.56 13.52
CA GLU A 107 -20.29 -12.26 14.83
C GLU A 107 -18.88 -12.79 15.08
N TYR A 108 -18.29 -13.48 14.10
CA TYR A 108 -16.91 -13.97 14.19
C TYR A 108 -15.92 -12.83 14.48
N PHE A 109 -16.04 -11.72 13.74
CA PHE A 109 -15.21 -10.55 13.94
C PHE A 109 -15.31 -10.01 15.37
N ASP A 110 -16.52 -9.89 15.93
CA ASP A 110 -16.75 -9.41 17.29
C ASP A 110 -16.23 -10.38 18.35
N VAL A 111 -16.53 -11.67 18.23
CA VAL A 111 -16.06 -12.70 19.16
C VAL A 111 -14.53 -12.73 19.22
N ILE A 112 -13.85 -12.73 18.07
CA ILE A 112 -12.39 -12.76 18.05
C ILE A 112 -11.80 -11.45 18.59
N THR A 113 -12.42 -10.31 18.29
CA THR A 113 -12.03 -9.02 18.86
C THR A 113 -12.04 -9.07 20.40
N ASN A 114 -13.10 -9.60 21.00
CA ASN A 114 -13.22 -9.67 22.46
C ASN A 114 -12.21 -10.66 23.07
N ARG A 115 -11.98 -11.81 22.43
CA ARG A 115 -10.96 -12.78 22.87
C ARG A 115 -9.54 -12.19 22.83
N VAL A 116 -9.20 -11.46 21.78
CA VAL A 116 -7.90 -10.78 21.69
C VAL A 116 -7.77 -9.71 22.77
N ARG A 117 -8.78 -8.86 22.96
CA ARG A 117 -8.80 -7.84 24.03
C ARG A 117 -8.52 -8.44 25.40
N GLU A 118 -9.16 -9.54 25.72
CA GLU A 118 -8.95 -10.23 27.00
C GLU A 118 -7.50 -10.68 27.20
N VAL A 119 -6.84 -11.12 26.14
CA VAL A 119 -5.45 -11.60 26.20
C VAL A 119 -4.47 -10.42 26.30
N ILE A 120 -4.58 -9.44 25.39
CA ILE A 120 -3.62 -8.33 25.29
C ILE A 120 -3.79 -7.26 26.39
N SER A 121 -4.88 -7.29 27.16
CA SER A 121 -5.05 -6.47 28.35
C SER A 121 -4.17 -6.91 29.54
N LYS A 122 -3.53 -8.08 29.43
CA LYS A 122 -2.62 -8.66 30.41
C LYS A 122 -1.18 -8.56 29.93
N PRO A 123 -0.19 -8.62 30.85
CA PRO A 123 1.21 -8.70 30.43
C PRO A 123 1.44 -9.91 29.51
N LEU A 124 2.16 -9.72 28.41
CA LEU A 124 2.44 -10.73 27.41
C LEU A 124 3.92 -11.12 27.43
N GLU A 125 4.21 -12.33 27.03
CA GLU A 125 5.56 -12.70 26.62
C GLU A 125 5.94 -11.99 25.31
N LYS A 126 7.23 -11.73 25.15
CA LYS A 126 7.81 -11.03 23.99
C LYS A 126 7.31 -11.52 22.63
N LYS A 127 7.32 -12.86 22.46
CA LYS A 127 6.85 -13.49 21.25
C LYS A 127 5.36 -13.28 21.00
N ALA A 128 4.54 -13.32 22.02
CA ALA A 128 3.11 -13.07 21.92
C ALA A 128 2.83 -11.61 21.55
N ALA A 129 3.48 -10.65 22.21
CA ALA A 129 3.38 -9.23 21.90
C ALA A 129 3.74 -8.95 20.43
N TYR A 130 4.84 -9.53 19.92
CA TYR A 130 5.22 -9.44 18.51
C TYR A 130 4.15 -9.99 17.57
N LEU A 131 3.58 -11.17 17.85
CA LEU A 131 2.57 -11.79 16.99
C LEU A 131 1.27 -10.96 16.93
N PHE A 132 0.81 -10.39 18.05
CA PHE A 132 -0.35 -9.50 18.05
C PHE A 132 -0.05 -8.18 17.33
N THR A 133 1.15 -7.61 17.48
CA THR A 133 1.56 -6.43 16.73
C THR A 133 1.57 -6.73 15.23
N MET A 134 2.12 -7.87 14.82
CA MET A 134 2.11 -8.33 13.42
C MET A 134 0.67 -8.48 12.90
N ALA A 135 -0.24 -9.06 13.68
CA ALA A 135 -1.64 -9.21 13.28
C ALA A 135 -2.36 -7.85 13.11
N ILE A 136 -2.05 -6.86 13.94
CA ILE A 136 -2.55 -5.48 13.80
C ILE A 136 -2.08 -4.89 12.46
N HIS A 137 -0.79 -5.00 12.15
CA HIS A 137 -0.24 -4.48 10.90
C HIS A 137 -0.73 -5.24 9.66
N HIS A 138 -0.96 -6.55 9.77
CA HIS A 138 -1.63 -7.33 8.74
C HIS A 138 -3.08 -6.84 8.50
N GLU A 139 -3.83 -6.52 9.55
CA GLU A 139 -5.16 -5.94 9.40
C GLU A 139 -5.11 -4.57 8.71
N CYS A 140 -4.10 -3.74 9.02
CA CYS A 140 -3.87 -2.48 8.30
C CYS A 140 -3.61 -2.70 6.80
N GLN A 141 -2.85 -3.73 6.41
CA GLN A 141 -2.68 -4.10 4.99
C GLN A 141 -4.02 -4.48 4.36
N HIS A 142 -4.86 -5.23 5.08
CA HIS A 142 -6.18 -5.61 4.60
C HIS A 142 -7.18 -4.46 4.57
N GLN A 143 -7.03 -3.43 5.40
CA GLN A 143 -7.80 -2.18 5.29
C GLN A 143 -7.49 -1.49 3.95
N GLU A 144 -6.22 -1.37 3.58
CA GLU A 144 -5.82 -0.80 2.31
C GLU A 144 -6.32 -1.64 1.12
N LEU A 145 -6.13 -2.97 1.15
CA LEU A 145 -6.66 -3.87 0.11
C LEU A 145 -8.18 -3.75 -0.01
N LEU A 146 -8.90 -3.64 1.11
CA LEU A 146 -10.34 -3.43 1.11
C LEU A 146 -10.72 -2.09 0.44
N VAL A 147 -9.95 -1.02 0.66
CA VAL A 147 -10.19 0.28 0.00
C VAL A 147 -10.00 0.17 -1.51
N TYR A 148 -8.96 -0.54 -2.00
CA TYR A 148 -8.80 -0.83 -3.44
C TYR A 148 -10.01 -1.59 -3.99
N ASP A 149 -10.42 -2.64 -3.28
CA ASP A 149 -11.54 -3.50 -3.70
C ASP A 149 -12.87 -2.74 -3.69
N LEU A 150 -13.10 -1.86 -2.69
CA LEU A 150 -14.29 -0.99 -2.63
C LEU A 150 -14.33 0.01 -3.78
N GLN A 151 -13.19 0.58 -4.19
CA GLN A 151 -13.16 1.45 -5.36
C GLN A 151 -13.51 0.67 -6.64
N HIS A 152 -12.94 -0.53 -6.81
CA HIS A 152 -13.24 -1.36 -7.97
C HIS A 152 -14.70 -1.81 -8.02
N LEU A 153 -15.27 -2.16 -6.86
CA LEU A 153 -16.63 -2.67 -6.75
C LEU A 153 -17.68 -1.57 -6.85
N LEU A 154 -17.52 -0.49 -6.11
CA LEU A 154 -18.53 0.54 -5.91
C LEU A 154 -18.16 1.89 -6.54
N GLY A 155 -16.87 2.25 -6.56
CA GLY A 155 -16.40 3.55 -7.07
C GLY A 155 -17.19 4.71 -6.44
N GLU A 156 -17.87 5.49 -7.29
CA GLU A 156 -18.70 6.62 -6.89
C GLU A 156 -19.93 6.27 -6.01
N GLN A 157 -20.30 5.00 -5.92
CA GLN A 157 -21.40 4.55 -5.07
C GLN A 157 -20.98 4.33 -3.61
N TYR A 158 -19.68 4.15 -3.36
CA TYR A 158 -19.18 4.01 -1.99
C TYR A 158 -19.44 5.28 -1.17
N ARG A 159 -19.90 5.10 0.05
CA ARG A 159 -20.20 6.19 0.99
C ARG A 159 -19.35 6.04 2.24
N PRO A 160 -18.16 6.69 2.29
CA PRO A 160 -17.33 6.69 3.49
C PRO A 160 -18.07 7.35 4.66
N VAL A 161 -17.78 6.92 5.88
CA VAL A 161 -18.37 7.51 7.09
C VAL A 161 -18.00 8.99 7.24
N LYS A 162 -16.80 9.34 6.82
CA LYS A 162 -16.29 10.71 6.82
C LYS A 162 -15.59 10.99 5.49
N ARG A 163 -15.76 12.22 4.98
CA ARG A 163 -15.03 12.75 3.83
C ARG A 163 -14.56 14.17 4.17
N ASN A 164 -13.31 14.43 3.86
CA ASN A 164 -12.66 15.74 3.99
C ASN A 164 -12.28 16.24 2.60
N GLU A 165 -12.14 17.55 2.48
CA GLU A 165 -11.51 18.15 1.30
C GLU A 165 -9.99 17.93 1.34
N PRO A 166 -9.33 17.80 0.17
CA PRO A 166 -7.89 17.75 0.08
C PRO A 166 -7.25 19.04 0.66
N VAL A 167 -6.04 18.91 1.18
CA VAL A 167 -5.24 20.07 1.57
C VAL A 167 -4.91 20.89 0.31
N SER A 168 -5.00 22.22 0.42
CA SER A 168 -4.66 23.12 -0.69
C SER A 168 -3.21 22.93 -1.11
N SER A 169 -2.98 22.79 -2.42
CA SER A 169 -1.64 22.72 -2.99
C SER A 169 -1.02 24.12 -3.09
N SER A 170 0.30 24.18 -2.92
CA SER A 170 1.11 25.31 -3.36
C SER A 170 1.43 25.10 -4.84
N ASN A 171 1.50 26.17 -5.62
CA ASN A 171 1.97 26.08 -7.01
C ASN A 171 3.49 25.86 -7.01
N ILE A 172 3.91 24.60 -6.94
CA ILE A 172 5.31 24.19 -6.86
C ILE A 172 5.80 23.83 -8.26
N GLU A 173 6.88 24.47 -8.67
CA GLU A 173 7.55 24.15 -9.92
C GLU A 173 8.18 22.75 -9.85
N LYS A 174 7.88 21.91 -10.85
CA LYS A 174 8.54 20.61 -11.00
C LYS A 174 9.98 20.80 -11.45
N LYS A 175 10.90 20.18 -10.70
CA LYS A 175 12.34 20.21 -10.99
C LYS A 175 12.99 18.88 -10.62
N SER A 176 14.10 18.58 -11.31
CA SER A 176 14.95 17.44 -10.95
C SER A 176 15.98 17.88 -9.91
N ILE A 177 16.06 17.16 -8.80
CA ILE A 177 16.96 17.43 -7.68
C ILE A 177 18.15 16.50 -7.79
N LYS A 178 19.36 17.04 -7.80
CA LYS A 178 20.60 16.25 -7.73
C LYS A 178 20.77 15.66 -6.34
N ILE A 179 21.03 14.35 -6.29
CA ILE A 179 21.39 13.61 -5.09
C ILE A 179 22.75 12.97 -5.31
N ASN A 180 23.70 13.26 -4.43
CA ASN A 180 25.02 12.67 -4.50
C ASN A 180 24.95 11.18 -4.15
N GLY A 181 25.68 10.36 -4.86
CA GLY A 181 25.78 8.92 -4.63
C GLY A 181 26.56 8.57 -3.37
N GLY A 182 27.27 7.45 -3.40
CA GLY A 182 28.05 6.93 -2.30
C GLY A 182 27.37 5.78 -1.56
N LEU A 183 27.95 5.37 -0.43
CA LEU A 183 27.37 4.33 0.42
C LEU A 183 26.15 4.84 1.17
N TYR A 184 25.07 4.07 1.10
CA TYR A 184 23.82 4.34 1.78
C TYR A 184 23.37 3.11 2.58
N ASN A 185 22.78 3.32 3.74
CA ASN A 185 22.19 2.25 4.55
C ASN A 185 20.71 2.12 4.18
N LEU A 186 20.38 1.12 3.37
CA LEU A 186 19.01 0.81 2.95
C LEU A 186 18.32 -0.08 3.98
N GLY A 187 17.06 0.17 4.27
CA GLY A 187 16.21 -0.62 5.16
C GLY A 187 15.94 0.06 6.50
N TYR A 188 15.25 -0.63 7.40
CA TYR A 188 14.81 -0.08 8.67
C TYR A 188 15.91 -0.13 9.75
N SER A 189 16.11 0.98 10.45
CA SER A 189 17.10 1.13 11.54
C SER A 189 16.47 1.56 12.88
N GLY A 190 15.16 1.73 12.93
CA GLY A 190 14.45 2.12 14.15
C GLY A 190 14.28 0.98 15.16
N SER A 191 13.60 1.26 16.29
CA SER A 191 13.32 0.29 17.36
C SER A 191 11.84 -0.17 17.39
N GLU A 192 10.93 0.58 16.76
CA GLU A 192 9.52 0.21 16.68
C GLU A 192 9.30 -0.96 15.71
N TYR A 193 8.09 -1.50 15.65
CA TYR A 193 7.72 -2.56 14.72
C TYR A 193 7.99 -2.16 13.26
N CYS A 194 8.59 -3.09 12.51
CA CYS A 194 8.67 -3.05 11.05
C CYS A 194 8.40 -4.45 10.49
N TYR A 195 8.05 -4.52 9.21
CA TYR A 195 7.95 -5.83 8.56
C TYR A 195 9.34 -6.45 8.37
N ASP A 196 9.41 -7.76 8.39
CA ASP A 196 10.66 -8.51 8.17
C ASP A 196 11.35 -8.19 6.84
N ILE A 197 10.57 -7.85 5.80
CA ILE A 197 11.07 -7.45 4.47
C ILE A 197 11.81 -6.10 4.46
N GLU A 198 11.71 -5.32 5.53
CA GLU A 198 12.45 -4.07 5.70
C GLU A 198 13.84 -4.30 6.34
N LEU A 199 14.13 -5.55 6.73
CA LEU A 199 15.32 -5.96 7.49
C LEU A 199 16.18 -6.96 6.69
N PRO A 200 17.50 -7.02 7.06
CA PRO A 200 18.25 -6.07 7.90
C PRO A 200 18.59 -4.79 7.14
N GLU A 201 18.82 -3.68 7.87
CA GLU A 201 19.47 -2.53 7.28
C GLU A 201 20.86 -2.98 6.75
N HIS A 202 21.20 -2.57 5.54
CA HIS A 202 22.44 -2.98 4.89
C HIS A 202 23.00 -1.90 3.99
N LYS A 203 24.31 -1.96 3.73
CA LYS A 203 24.99 -1.00 2.86
C LYS A 203 24.72 -1.31 1.39
N THR A 204 24.33 -0.28 0.66
CA THR A 204 24.26 -0.29 -0.80
C THR A 204 24.99 0.91 -1.38
N TYR A 205 25.58 0.75 -2.56
CA TYR A 205 26.23 1.86 -3.27
C TYR A 205 25.29 2.45 -4.30
N LEU A 206 25.21 3.79 -4.33
CA LEU A 206 24.45 4.56 -5.30
C LEU A 206 25.40 5.41 -6.13
N ASN A 207 25.15 5.55 -7.42
CA ASN A 207 25.75 6.59 -8.25
C ASN A 207 25.04 7.94 -7.99
N ASP A 208 25.64 9.04 -8.45
CA ASP A 208 24.94 10.33 -8.50
C ASP A 208 23.72 10.21 -9.42
N PHE A 209 22.61 10.81 -9.03
CA PHE A 209 21.39 10.80 -9.82
C PHE A 209 20.55 12.08 -9.61
N GLN A 210 19.61 12.31 -10.50
CA GLN A 210 18.59 13.34 -10.33
C GLN A 210 17.23 12.68 -10.14
N ILE A 211 16.44 13.18 -9.19
CA ILE A 211 15.07 12.72 -8.94
C ILE A 211 14.09 13.89 -9.07
N ASP A 212 12.93 13.67 -9.67
CA ASP A 212 11.90 14.69 -9.73
C ASP A 212 11.33 14.96 -8.32
N ASN A 213 11.22 16.25 -7.96
CA ASN A 213 10.69 16.67 -6.66
C ASN A 213 9.20 16.38 -6.48
N LEU A 214 8.47 16.22 -7.58
CA LEU A 214 7.05 15.87 -7.63
C LEU A 214 6.85 14.52 -8.33
N LEU A 215 5.74 13.86 -8.04
CA LEU A 215 5.23 12.73 -8.78
C LEU A 215 4.95 13.10 -10.25
N THR A 216 4.77 12.12 -11.12
CA THR A 216 4.27 12.36 -12.48
C THR A 216 2.80 12.72 -12.41
N SER A 217 2.43 13.87 -12.98
CA SER A 217 1.05 14.38 -13.00
C SER A 217 0.19 13.70 -14.05
N ASN A 218 -1.12 13.84 -13.92
CA ASN A 218 -2.07 13.46 -14.95
C ASN A 218 -1.85 14.26 -16.25
N ALA A 219 -1.50 15.55 -16.16
CA ALA A 219 -1.19 16.36 -17.33
C ALA A 219 -0.01 15.79 -18.12
N GLU A 220 1.10 15.50 -17.44
CA GLU A 220 2.29 14.92 -18.07
C GLU A 220 2.02 13.54 -18.66
N TYR A 221 1.19 12.75 -17.99
CA TYR A 221 0.82 11.42 -18.49
C TYR A 221 -0.09 11.50 -19.73
N LEU A 222 -0.98 12.50 -19.79
CA LEU A 222 -1.78 12.80 -20.98
C LEU A 222 -0.91 13.20 -22.18
N GLU A 223 0.20 13.95 -21.97
CA GLU A 223 1.16 14.25 -23.04
C GLU A 223 1.75 12.95 -23.63
N PHE A 224 2.21 12.03 -22.78
CA PHE A 224 2.69 10.72 -23.20
C PHE A 224 1.63 9.95 -24.02
N MET A 225 0.38 9.93 -23.55
CA MET A 225 -0.72 9.29 -24.28
C MET A 225 -0.98 9.92 -25.64
N ASN A 226 -0.99 11.26 -25.70
CA ASN A 226 -1.23 12.00 -26.95
C ASN A 226 -0.10 11.86 -27.97
N ASP A 227 1.14 11.63 -27.50
CA ASP A 227 2.31 11.31 -28.34
C ASP A 227 2.34 9.84 -28.80
N GLY A 228 1.24 9.10 -28.64
CA GLY A 228 1.13 7.70 -29.08
C GLY A 228 1.75 6.70 -28.10
N GLY A 229 1.84 7.03 -26.82
CA GLY A 229 2.47 6.21 -25.79
C GLY A 229 1.95 4.78 -25.70
N TYR A 230 0.67 4.55 -25.99
CA TYR A 230 0.07 3.20 -26.06
C TYR A 230 0.06 2.58 -27.47
N GLU A 231 0.58 3.28 -28.47
CA GLU A 231 0.61 2.82 -29.87
C GLU A 231 2.03 2.45 -30.32
N ASP A 232 3.06 3.06 -29.72
CA ASP A 232 4.46 2.81 -30.08
C ASP A 232 5.09 1.78 -29.12
N TYR A 233 5.32 0.58 -29.62
CA TYR A 233 5.97 -0.52 -28.89
C TYR A 233 7.38 -0.20 -28.43
N SER A 234 8.05 0.79 -29.04
CA SER A 234 9.44 1.10 -28.71
C SER A 234 9.63 1.63 -27.29
N PHE A 235 8.58 2.15 -26.67
CA PHE A 235 8.61 2.60 -25.27
C PHE A 235 8.47 1.45 -24.27
N TRP A 236 7.88 0.34 -24.67
CA TRP A 236 7.46 -0.73 -23.77
C TRP A 236 8.51 -1.82 -23.59
N LEU A 237 8.50 -2.42 -22.40
CA LEU A 237 9.10 -3.73 -22.20
C LEU A 237 8.27 -4.80 -22.92
N SER A 238 8.92 -5.88 -23.40
CA SER A 238 8.26 -6.92 -24.22
C SER A 238 6.95 -7.42 -23.62
N ASP A 239 6.99 -7.90 -22.37
CA ASP A 239 5.81 -8.44 -21.69
C ASP A 239 4.73 -7.37 -21.47
N GLY A 240 5.16 -6.12 -21.22
CA GLY A 240 4.26 -4.97 -21.10
C GLY A 240 3.50 -4.69 -22.39
N TRP A 241 4.22 -4.72 -23.52
CA TRP A 241 3.60 -4.55 -24.84
C TRP A 241 2.59 -5.66 -25.17
N GLU A 242 2.90 -6.90 -24.80
CA GLU A 242 1.94 -8.00 -24.94
C GLU A 242 0.67 -7.77 -24.09
N LYS A 243 0.81 -7.23 -22.90
CA LYS A 243 -0.34 -6.87 -22.05
C LYS A 243 -1.16 -5.75 -22.65
N VAL A 244 -0.53 -4.69 -23.20
CA VAL A 244 -1.22 -3.60 -23.92
C VAL A 244 -2.08 -4.16 -25.03
N LYS A 245 -1.51 -5.02 -25.90
CA LYS A 245 -2.24 -5.63 -27.03
C LYS A 245 -3.36 -6.56 -26.55
N LYS A 246 -3.04 -7.46 -25.61
CA LYS A 246 -3.97 -8.50 -25.16
C LYS A 246 -5.19 -7.92 -24.45
N ASN A 247 -4.97 -6.87 -23.64
CA ASN A 247 -6.00 -6.27 -22.81
C ASN A 247 -6.51 -4.94 -23.39
N GLU A 248 -6.06 -4.57 -24.59
CA GLU A 248 -6.44 -3.34 -25.31
C GLU A 248 -6.26 -2.08 -24.45
N TRP A 249 -5.16 -2.00 -23.68
CA TRP A 249 -4.89 -0.84 -22.84
C TRP A 249 -4.65 0.41 -23.69
N LYS A 250 -5.29 1.51 -23.31
CA LYS A 250 -5.20 2.82 -23.98
C LYS A 250 -4.99 3.98 -23.02
N ALA A 251 -5.13 3.73 -21.71
CA ALA A 251 -5.07 4.72 -20.65
C ALA A 251 -4.83 4.02 -19.30
N PRO A 252 -4.52 4.74 -18.21
CA PRO A 252 -4.56 4.23 -16.84
C PRO A 252 -5.89 3.55 -16.52
N MET A 253 -5.90 2.59 -15.61
CA MET A 253 -7.14 1.90 -15.22
C MET A 253 -8.15 2.90 -14.67
N TYR A 254 -9.43 2.71 -14.96
CA TYR A 254 -10.55 3.61 -14.61
C TYR A 254 -10.62 4.93 -15.38
N TRP A 255 -9.70 5.19 -16.34
CA TRP A 255 -9.86 6.30 -17.25
C TRP A 255 -10.66 5.88 -18.47
N GLU A 256 -11.65 6.67 -18.83
CA GLU A 256 -12.51 6.48 -20.01
C GLU A 256 -12.54 7.76 -20.83
N LYS A 257 -12.68 7.63 -22.15
CA LYS A 257 -12.82 8.78 -23.04
C LYS A 257 -14.30 9.07 -23.29
N GLU A 258 -14.75 10.27 -22.96
CA GLU A 258 -16.11 10.76 -23.28
C GLU A 258 -16.02 11.97 -24.20
N GLY A 259 -16.37 11.79 -25.49
CA GLY A 259 -16.09 12.77 -26.52
C GLY A 259 -14.60 13.02 -26.67
N ASP A 260 -14.17 14.24 -26.48
CA ASP A 260 -12.75 14.64 -26.52
C ASP A 260 -12.09 14.68 -25.14
N GLU A 261 -12.84 14.40 -24.06
CA GLU A 261 -12.34 14.53 -22.69
C GLU A 261 -12.04 13.17 -22.07
N TRP A 262 -10.96 13.11 -21.26
CA TRP A 262 -10.70 11.99 -20.36
C TRP A 262 -11.40 12.19 -19.03
N ILE A 263 -12.08 11.17 -18.58
CA ILE A 263 -12.75 11.10 -17.29
C ILE A 263 -12.23 9.93 -16.48
N THR A 264 -12.38 9.99 -15.17
CA THR A 264 -12.13 8.89 -14.25
C THR A 264 -13.37 8.57 -13.43
N ARG A 265 -13.45 7.34 -12.92
CA ARG A 265 -14.41 6.92 -11.89
C ARG A 265 -13.66 6.50 -10.66
N ASP A 266 -13.81 7.27 -9.60
CA ASP A 266 -13.19 7.03 -8.31
C ASP A 266 -14.17 7.34 -7.17
N PHE A 267 -13.71 7.38 -5.93
CA PHE A 267 -14.56 7.71 -4.78
C PHE A 267 -15.12 9.14 -4.82
N ALA A 268 -14.52 10.05 -5.57
CA ALA A 268 -15.05 11.40 -5.76
C ALA A 268 -16.18 11.45 -6.80
N GLY A 269 -16.40 10.37 -7.54
CA GLY A 269 -17.42 10.24 -8.55
C GLY A 269 -16.86 10.12 -9.96
N LYS A 270 -17.77 10.19 -10.94
CA LYS A 270 -17.41 10.31 -12.35
C LYS A 270 -17.03 11.78 -12.63
N ARG A 271 -15.77 12.03 -12.93
CA ARG A 271 -15.23 13.39 -13.09
C ARG A 271 -14.18 13.47 -14.19
N LYS A 272 -13.96 14.68 -14.70
CA LYS A 272 -12.83 14.97 -15.58
C LYS A 272 -11.53 14.70 -14.83
N ILE A 273 -10.52 14.24 -15.58
CA ILE A 273 -9.18 14.07 -15.03
C ILE A 273 -8.66 15.44 -14.57
N ASN A 274 -8.27 15.50 -13.30
CA ASN A 274 -7.63 16.69 -12.76
C ASN A 274 -6.14 16.68 -13.18
N PRO A 275 -5.66 17.66 -13.97
CA PRO A 275 -4.28 17.67 -14.50
C PRO A 275 -3.22 17.74 -13.40
N ASP A 276 -3.55 18.32 -12.24
CA ASP A 276 -2.62 18.61 -11.16
C ASP A 276 -2.51 17.48 -10.12
N GLU A 277 -3.31 16.42 -10.23
CA GLU A 277 -3.16 15.23 -9.41
C GLU A 277 -2.06 14.29 -9.95
N PRO A 278 -1.41 13.47 -9.11
CA PRO A 278 -0.53 12.42 -9.60
C PRO A 278 -1.30 11.41 -10.44
N VAL A 279 -0.68 10.89 -11.51
CA VAL A 279 -1.26 9.76 -12.23
C VAL A 279 -1.39 8.56 -11.29
N CYS A 280 -2.56 7.95 -11.28
CA CYS A 280 -2.89 6.82 -10.44
C CYS A 280 -3.42 5.65 -11.28
N HIS A 281 -3.33 4.42 -10.72
CA HIS A 281 -3.81 3.20 -11.38
C HIS A 281 -3.03 2.83 -12.65
N VAL A 282 -1.72 3.03 -12.60
CA VAL A 282 -0.77 2.62 -13.65
C VAL A 282 0.02 1.39 -13.19
N SER A 283 0.27 0.46 -14.11
CA SER A 283 1.16 -0.68 -13.90
C SER A 283 2.63 -0.26 -13.90
N TYR A 284 3.51 -1.17 -13.47
CA TYR A 284 4.95 -0.98 -13.64
C TYR A 284 5.33 -0.78 -15.11
N TYR A 285 4.69 -1.53 -16.02
CA TYR A 285 4.96 -1.42 -17.45
C TYR A 285 4.61 -0.04 -18.01
N GLU A 286 3.49 0.53 -17.61
CA GLU A 286 3.04 1.87 -17.98
C GLU A 286 3.99 2.94 -17.44
N ALA A 287 4.38 2.84 -16.18
CA ALA A 287 5.35 3.74 -15.57
C ALA A 287 6.72 3.68 -16.25
N ALA A 288 7.21 2.48 -16.58
CA ALA A 288 8.47 2.30 -17.30
C ALA A 288 8.41 2.83 -18.74
N ALA A 289 7.27 2.65 -19.43
CA ALA A 289 7.07 3.17 -20.79
C ALA A 289 7.06 4.69 -20.81
N TYR A 290 6.35 5.32 -19.87
CA TYR A 290 6.39 6.78 -19.70
C TYR A 290 7.82 7.27 -19.44
N CYS A 291 8.54 6.65 -18.51
CA CYS A 291 9.91 7.05 -18.21
C CYS A 291 10.81 6.97 -19.44
N LYS A 292 10.68 5.92 -20.26
CA LYS A 292 11.45 5.79 -21.51
C LYS A 292 11.10 6.88 -22.52
N TRP A 293 9.81 7.18 -22.70
CA TRP A 293 9.35 8.29 -23.54
C TRP A 293 9.95 9.63 -23.08
N ALA A 294 9.95 9.90 -21.77
CA ALA A 294 10.50 11.11 -21.16
C ALA A 294 12.04 11.16 -21.11
N ASN A 295 12.74 10.15 -21.67
CA ASN A 295 14.19 9.99 -21.56
C ASN A 295 14.69 9.99 -20.09
N LYS A 296 13.97 9.29 -19.24
CA LYS A 296 14.21 9.07 -17.81
C LYS A 296 14.08 7.57 -17.48
N ARG A 297 14.15 7.23 -16.21
CA ARG A 297 13.88 5.88 -15.68
C ARG A 297 13.15 5.95 -14.33
N LEU A 298 12.64 4.82 -13.88
CA LEU A 298 12.17 4.68 -12.49
C LEU A 298 13.35 4.67 -11.52
N PRO A 299 13.20 5.19 -10.29
CA PRO A 299 14.20 5.03 -9.25
C PRO A 299 14.36 3.55 -8.86
N THR A 300 15.54 3.17 -8.41
CA THR A 300 15.67 2.00 -7.55
C THR A 300 15.05 2.29 -6.19
N GLU A 301 14.68 1.25 -5.41
CA GLU A 301 14.14 1.49 -4.07
C GLU A 301 15.17 2.19 -3.14
N ALA A 302 16.45 1.99 -3.37
CA ALA A 302 17.50 2.63 -2.59
C ALA A 302 17.67 4.12 -2.95
N GLU A 303 17.55 4.49 -4.22
CA GLU A 303 17.52 5.90 -4.66
C GLU A 303 16.28 6.61 -4.10
N TRP A 304 15.13 5.95 -4.18
CA TRP A 304 13.89 6.47 -3.62
C TRP A 304 14.00 6.70 -2.10
N GLU A 305 14.50 5.69 -1.36
CA GLU A 305 14.64 5.77 0.10
C GLU A 305 15.63 6.86 0.50
N LYS A 306 16.76 6.98 -0.20
CA LYS A 306 17.73 8.05 0.06
C LYS A 306 17.10 9.42 -0.16
N ALA A 307 16.39 9.63 -1.27
CA ALA A 307 15.71 10.88 -1.57
C ALA A 307 14.64 11.25 -0.52
N ALA A 308 13.98 10.23 0.04
CA ALA A 308 12.95 10.40 1.05
C ALA A 308 13.51 10.68 2.46
N LEU A 309 14.53 9.93 2.89
CA LEU A 309 14.86 9.83 4.31
C LEU A 309 16.21 10.40 4.72
N TRP A 310 17.13 10.58 3.76
CA TRP A 310 18.47 11.04 4.10
C TRP A 310 18.53 12.57 4.24
N ASN A 311 19.26 13.03 5.24
CA ASN A 311 19.55 14.44 5.45
C ASN A 311 21.08 14.64 5.39
N ASP A 312 21.57 15.34 4.36
CA ASP A 312 23.00 15.58 4.14
C ASP A 312 23.60 16.46 5.24
N GLU A 313 22.85 17.43 5.79
CA GLU A 313 23.36 18.34 6.83
C GLU A 313 23.56 17.60 8.17
N LYS A 314 22.68 16.64 8.47
CA LYS A 314 22.73 15.84 9.71
C LYS A 314 23.51 14.55 9.53
N GLU A 315 23.86 14.20 8.31
CA GLU A 315 24.46 12.89 7.95
C GLU A 315 23.69 11.70 8.58
N ALA A 316 22.35 11.80 8.56
CA ALA A 316 21.48 10.85 9.25
C ALA A 316 20.20 10.56 8.43
N LYS A 317 19.70 9.33 8.61
CA LYS A 317 18.43 8.89 8.08
C LYS A 317 17.32 9.11 9.11
N THR A 318 16.15 9.55 8.64
CA THR A 318 14.92 9.71 9.43
C THR A 318 13.94 8.56 9.17
N VAL A 319 12.91 8.41 10.00
CA VAL A 319 11.84 7.41 9.81
C VAL A 319 10.86 7.84 8.70
N PHE A 320 10.61 9.13 8.60
CA PHE A 320 9.75 9.74 7.60
C PHE A 320 10.50 10.87 6.87
N PRO A 321 10.01 11.30 5.69
CA PRO A 321 10.64 12.39 4.93
C PRO A 321 10.84 13.67 5.73
N TRP A 322 9.91 14.02 6.59
CA TRP A 322 9.91 15.23 7.45
C TRP A 322 10.67 15.06 8.78
N GLY A 323 11.06 13.84 9.13
CA GLY A 323 11.75 13.56 10.40
C GLY A 323 11.29 12.28 11.08
N ASN A 324 11.21 12.27 12.41
CA ASN A 324 10.83 11.08 13.18
C ASN A 324 9.44 11.17 13.82
N GLU A 325 8.75 12.28 13.64
CA GLU A 325 7.38 12.47 14.15
C GLU A 325 6.39 11.63 13.34
N LYS A 326 5.43 11.01 14.04
CA LYS A 326 4.38 10.20 13.41
C LYS A 326 3.56 11.03 12.42
N PRO A 327 3.07 10.41 11.33
CA PRO A 327 2.27 11.12 10.34
C PRO A 327 1.04 11.81 10.93
N THR A 328 0.76 13.00 10.44
CA THR A 328 -0.48 13.73 10.68
C THR A 328 -1.09 14.16 9.35
N GLN A 329 -2.32 14.66 9.38
CA GLN A 329 -3.00 15.18 8.19
C GLN A 329 -2.30 16.39 7.54
N SER A 330 -1.32 17.02 8.21
CA SER A 330 -0.50 18.08 7.63
C SER A 330 0.74 17.56 6.89
N HIS A 331 1.10 16.30 7.09
CA HIS A 331 2.29 15.69 6.50
C HIS A 331 2.00 14.90 5.22
N ALA A 332 0.88 14.17 5.19
CA ALA A 332 0.61 13.24 4.11
C ALA A 332 -0.88 12.92 3.96
N ASN A 333 -1.29 12.56 2.75
CA ASN A 333 -2.60 12.00 2.46
C ASN A 333 -2.57 10.47 2.70
N LEU A 334 -3.10 10.06 3.83
CA LEU A 334 -3.21 8.67 4.26
C LEU A 334 -4.67 8.36 4.59
N LEU A 335 -5.01 7.12 4.94
CA LEU A 335 -6.39 6.70 5.19
C LEU A 335 -7.13 7.60 6.19
N GLU A 336 -6.46 8.00 7.28
CA GLU A 336 -7.04 8.84 8.33
C GLU A 336 -7.26 10.30 7.90
N SER A 337 -6.70 10.71 6.75
CA SER A 337 -7.00 12.01 6.13
C SER A 337 -8.46 12.08 5.65
N ASN A 338 -9.06 10.93 5.35
CA ASN A 338 -10.44 10.81 4.85
C ASN A 338 -10.71 11.62 3.57
N VAL A 339 -9.71 11.85 2.74
CA VAL A 339 -9.85 12.56 1.46
C VAL A 339 -10.46 11.67 0.40
N TRP A 340 -10.10 10.37 0.41
CA TRP A 340 -10.62 9.34 -0.48
C TRP A 340 -10.27 9.55 -1.97
N ASN A 341 -9.22 10.27 -2.23
CA ASN A 341 -8.67 10.52 -3.55
C ASN A 341 -7.24 11.06 -3.45
N CYS A 342 -6.54 11.16 -4.59
CA CYS A 342 -5.27 11.86 -4.65
C CYS A 342 -5.45 13.36 -4.38
N SER A 343 -4.43 13.96 -3.79
CA SER A 343 -4.31 15.40 -3.63
C SER A 343 -3.50 16.00 -4.78
N ASN A 344 -3.70 17.27 -5.09
CA ASN A 344 -2.89 17.96 -6.08
C ASN A 344 -1.40 17.91 -5.71
N LEU A 345 -0.54 17.85 -6.72
CA LEU A 345 0.90 17.90 -6.54
C LEU A 345 1.33 19.19 -5.84
N GLY A 346 2.34 19.08 -4.96
CA GLY A 346 2.79 20.21 -4.13
C GLY A 346 1.95 20.47 -2.88
N SER A 347 0.96 19.62 -2.59
CA SER A 347 0.32 19.59 -1.28
C SER A 347 1.29 19.10 -0.19
N TYR A 348 0.96 19.33 1.08
CA TYR A 348 1.70 18.81 2.23
C TYR A 348 3.13 19.36 2.35
N GLU A 349 3.28 20.68 2.38
CA GLU A 349 4.58 21.36 2.57
C GLU A 349 5.36 20.82 3.78
N ASN A 350 4.68 20.45 4.87
CA ASN A 350 5.29 19.89 6.06
C ASN A 350 5.73 18.42 5.87
N GLY A 351 5.33 17.78 4.79
CA GLY A 351 5.63 16.38 4.48
C GLY A 351 6.80 16.17 3.53
N LYS A 352 7.43 17.24 3.06
CA LYS A 352 8.56 17.15 2.13
C LYS A 352 9.82 16.58 2.78
N SER A 353 10.64 15.93 1.96
CA SER A 353 11.94 15.42 2.40
C SER A 353 12.98 16.54 2.55
N SER A 354 14.11 16.24 3.19
CA SER A 354 15.24 17.18 3.33
C SER A 354 15.77 17.65 1.97
N TYR A 355 15.65 16.84 0.93
CA TYR A 355 16.00 17.24 -0.44
C TYR A 355 14.92 18.08 -1.12
N GLY A 356 13.74 18.22 -0.50
CA GLY A 356 12.62 18.98 -1.08
C GLY A 356 11.74 18.17 -2.03
N CYS A 357 11.74 16.84 -1.92
CA CYS A 357 10.77 15.99 -2.61
C CYS A 357 9.45 15.99 -1.84
N TYR A 358 8.35 16.26 -2.55
CA TYR A 358 7.01 16.31 -2.00
C TYR A 358 6.33 14.96 -2.12
N GLN A 359 5.36 14.69 -1.23
CA GLN A 359 4.47 13.53 -1.31
C GLN A 359 5.23 12.19 -1.48
N MET A 360 6.40 12.08 -0.81
CA MET A 360 7.13 10.80 -0.73
C MET A 360 6.37 9.79 0.15
N ILE A 361 5.42 10.24 0.94
CA ILE A 361 4.49 9.42 1.72
C ILE A 361 3.07 9.85 1.39
N GLY A 362 2.19 8.86 1.14
CA GLY A 362 0.78 9.06 0.86
C GLY A 362 0.46 9.30 -0.62
N ASP A 363 -0.76 9.64 -0.92
CA ASP A 363 -1.36 9.79 -2.25
C ASP A 363 -1.30 8.51 -3.09
N VAL A 364 -0.14 8.13 -3.63
CA VAL A 364 0.02 6.93 -4.45
C VAL A 364 1.28 6.16 -4.06
N TRP A 365 1.21 4.84 -4.07
CA TRP A 365 2.38 3.97 -4.05
C TRP A 365 3.26 4.22 -5.29
N GLU A 366 4.55 4.42 -5.09
CA GLU A 366 5.48 4.72 -6.18
C GLU A 366 6.20 3.47 -6.66
N TRP A 367 6.03 3.12 -7.94
CA TRP A 367 6.79 2.07 -8.58
C TRP A 367 8.29 2.36 -8.57
N THR A 368 9.07 1.36 -8.19
CA THR A 368 10.53 1.38 -8.32
C THR A 368 10.99 0.31 -9.32
N SER A 369 12.20 0.47 -9.86
CA SER A 369 12.80 -0.52 -10.76
C SER A 369 13.29 -1.79 -10.04
N SER A 370 13.32 -1.79 -8.69
CA SER A 370 13.84 -2.88 -7.88
C SER A 370 12.93 -4.10 -7.86
N GLU A 371 13.52 -5.29 -8.00
CA GLU A 371 12.82 -6.56 -7.77
C GLU A 371 12.48 -6.72 -6.28
N PHE A 372 11.31 -7.29 -6.00
CA PHE A 372 10.94 -7.65 -4.64
C PHE A 372 11.67 -8.93 -4.23
N MET A 373 12.68 -8.75 -3.40
CA MET A 373 13.48 -9.83 -2.82
C MET A 373 13.86 -9.52 -1.37
N GLY A 374 14.22 -10.56 -0.61
CA GLY A 374 14.80 -10.36 0.71
C GLY A 374 16.12 -9.59 0.64
N TYR A 375 16.31 -8.67 1.56
CA TYR A 375 17.61 -7.99 1.70
C TYR A 375 18.73 -8.96 2.05
N PRO A 376 20.00 -8.61 1.78
CA PRO A 376 21.14 -9.44 2.20
C PRO A 376 21.08 -9.76 3.70
N GLY A 377 20.98 -11.04 4.05
CA GLY A 377 20.81 -11.49 5.43
C GLY A 377 19.37 -11.53 5.94
N PHE A 378 18.37 -11.40 5.06
CA PHE A 378 16.95 -11.54 5.39
C PHE A 378 16.66 -12.79 6.21
N LYS A 379 15.75 -12.65 7.18
CA LYS A 379 15.19 -13.75 7.97
C LYS A 379 13.68 -13.52 8.10
N THR A 380 12.90 -14.54 7.78
CA THR A 380 11.44 -14.44 7.94
C THR A 380 11.06 -14.26 9.40
N GLY A 381 10.13 -13.36 9.64
CA GLY A 381 9.53 -13.13 10.97
C GLY A 381 8.30 -14.00 11.22
N PHE A 382 7.58 -14.34 10.16
CA PHE A 382 6.44 -15.24 10.18
C PHE A 382 6.39 -16.01 8.85
N ASP A 383 6.49 -17.33 8.96
CA ASP A 383 6.58 -18.23 7.80
C ASP A 383 5.40 -18.05 6.84
N GLU A 384 5.69 -18.08 5.54
CA GLU A 384 4.71 -17.93 4.46
C GLU A 384 4.03 -16.55 4.42
N TYR A 385 4.52 -15.53 5.12
CA TYR A 385 3.89 -14.21 5.09
C TYR A 385 4.37 -13.39 3.89
N ASN A 386 5.63 -12.98 3.87
CA ASN A 386 6.19 -12.13 2.82
C ASN A 386 7.13 -12.87 1.86
N ASP A 387 7.94 -13.79 2.36
CA ASP A 387 9.03 -14.47 1.66
C ASP A 387 8.57 -15.29 0.44
N LYS A 388 7.37 -15.84 0.49
CA LYS A 388 6.80 -16.61 -0.64
C LYS A 388 6.48 -15.76 -1.89
N TRP A 389 6.49 -14.44 -1.76
CA TRP A 389 6.19 -13.50 -2.84
C TRP A 389 7.44 -12.95 -3.53
N PHE A 390 8.63 -13.36 -3.08
CA PHE A 390 9.88 -12.94 -3.73
C PHE A 390 9.92 -13.37 -5.19
N THR A 391 10.50 -12.50 -6.02
CA THR A 391 10.60 -12.59 -7.47
C THR A 391 9.30 -12.33 -8.25
N ASN A 392 9.43 -11.95 -9.50
CA ASN A 392 8.32 -11.60 -10.42
C ASN A 392 7.37 -10.50 -9.90
N GLN A 393 7.85 -9.67 -8.98
CA GLN A 393 7.15 -8.51 -8.46
C GLN A 393 8.13 -7.35 -8.31
N LYS A 394 7.61 -6.13 -8.40
CA LYS A 394 8.40 -4.91 -8.18
C LYS A 394 8.06 -4.29 -6.85
N VAL A 395 9.07 -3.64 -6.26
CA VAL A 395 8.89 -2.88 -5.02
C VAL A 395 8.17 -1.57 -5.32
N LEU A 396 7.17 -1.26 -4.49
CA LEU A 396 6.56 0.06 -4.41
C LEU A 396 6.87 0.69 -3.05
N ARG A 397 6.97 2.02 -3.03
CA ARG A 397 7.34 2.79 -1.84
C ARG A 397 6.33 3.91 -1.59
N GLY A 398 6.25 4.37 -0.33
CA GLY A 398 5.60 5.63 0.04
C GLY A 398 4.18 5.50 0.58
N GLY A 399 3.46 4.43 0.32
CA GLY A 399 2.05 4.35 0.71
C GLY A 399 1.12 5.11 -0.23
N SER A 400 -0.16 5.00 0.02
CA SER A 400 -1.21 5.69 -0.74
C SER A 400 -2.22 6.36 0.19
N PHE A 401 -3.18 7.07 -0.36
CA PHE A 401 -4.29 7.63 0.44
C PHE A 401 -5.17 6.54 1.10
N GLY A 402 -5.03 5.28 0.69
CA GLY A 402 -5.66 4.12 1.35
C GLY A 402 -4.82 3.49 2.45
N THR A 403 -3.56 3.87 2.61
CA THR A 403 -2.64 3.27 3.59
C THR A 403 -2.89 3.83 5.00
N PRO A 404 -3.13 2.97 6.03
CA PRO A 404 -3.21 3.40 7.41
C PRO A 404 -1.89 3.98 7.93
N SER A 405 -1.97 5.12 8.61
CA SER A 405 -0.80 5.85 9.15
C SER A 405 0.04 5.03 10.12
N LYS A 406 -0.56 4.06 10.82
CA LYS A 406 0.12 3.15 11.75
C LYS A 406 1.12 2.21 11.07
N SER A 407 0.87 1.86 9.81
CA SER A 407 1.69 0.91 9.06
C SER A 407 2.75 1.56 8.21
N ILE A 408 2.63 2.87 7.95
CA ILE A 408 3.56 3.56 7.05
C ILE A 408 4.83 4.03 7.75
N ARG A 409 5.92 3.97 7.04
CA ARG A 409 7.23 4.59 7.29
C ARG A 409 8.00 4.62 5.99
N GLY A 410 9.05 5.41 5.93
CA GLY A 410 9.81 5.56 4.70
C GLY A 410 10.53 4.28 4.24
N SER A 411 10.82 3.34 5.14
CA SER A 411 11.41 2.03 4.80
C SER A 411 10.39 0.97 4.36
N TYR A 412 9.08 1.20 4.54
CA TYR A 412 8.05 0.21 4.20
C TYR A 412 8.08 -0.14 2.71
N ARG A 413 8.08 -1.43 2.42
CA ARG A 413 8.14 -2.01 1.08
C ARG A 413 6.82 -2.70 0.77
N ASN A 414 6.08 -2.20 -0.20
CA ASN A 414 4.96 -2.92 -0.81
C ASN A 414 5.42 -3.59 -2.10
N PHE A 415 4.67 -4.54 -2.61
CA PHE A 415 5.06 -5.31 -3.78
C PHE A 415 3.83 -5.80 -4.54
N PHE A 416 3.89 -5.68 -5.87
CA PHE A 416 2.85 -6.15 -6.77
C PHE A 416 3.46 -6.69 -8.06
N ARG A 417 2.68 -7.50 -8.78
CA ARG A 417 3.06 -7.96 -10.13
C ARG A 417 3.09 -6.77 -11.08
N LEU A 418 3.91 -6.90 -12.12
CA LEU A 418 4.23 -5.81 -13.04
C LEU A 418 3.04 -5.30 -13.84
N ASP A 419 1.98 -6.09 -14.00
CA ASP A 419 0.77 -5.75 -14.74
C ASP A 419 -0.43 -5.37 -13.85
N GLU A 420 -0.26 -5.31 -12.55
CA GLU A 420 -1.31 -4.88 -11.62
C GLU A 420 -1.54 -3.36 -11.69
N ARG A 421 -2.80 -2.93 -11.79
CA ARG A 421 -3.21 -1.54 -12.02
C ARG A 421 -4.31 -1.06 -11.06
N TRP A 422 -4.96 -1.98 -10.37
CA TRP A 422 -6.12 -1.69 -9.53
C TRP A 422 -5.78 -1.03 -8.19
N LEU A 423 -4.54 -1.11 -7.77
CA LEU A 423 -4.04 -0.42 -6.58
C LEU A 423 -3.84 1.08 -6.86
N PHE A 424 -3.72 1.88 -5.79
CA PHE A 424 -3.41 3.30 -5.90
C PHE A 424 -1.91 3.48 -6.17
N SER A 425 -1.49 3.22 -7.39
CA SER A 425 -0.09 3.26 -7.83
C SER A 425 0.18 4.35 -8.85
N GLY A 426 1.26 5.07 -8.63
CA GLY A 426 1.84 6.05 -9.52
C GLY A 426 3.36 5.94 -9.50
N PHE A 427 4.07 7.01 -9.83
CA PHE A 427 5.54 6.99 -9.87
C PHE A 427 6.12 8.40 -9.95
N ARG A 428 7.41 8.51 -9.67
CA ARG A 428 8.25 9.64 -10.05
C ARG A 428 9.44 9.17 -10.85
N CYS A 429 10.06 10.08 -11.61
CA CYS A 429 11.16 9.73 -12.47
C CYS A 429 12.51 10.13 -11.87
N VAL A 430 13.55 9.42 -12.31
CA VAL A 430 14.95 9.76 -12.09
C VAL A 430 15.70 9.81 -13.43
N LYS A 431 16.85 10.50 -13.41
CA LYS A 431 17.78 10.59 -14.54
C LYS A 431 19.20 10.36 -14.03
N ASP A 432 19.97 9.61 -14.79
CA ASP A 432 21.42 9.46 -14.55
C ASP A 432 22.15 10.75 -14.87
N ILE A 433 23.28 10.99 -14.18
CA ILE A 433 24.15 12.17 -14.37
C ILE A 433 25.44 11.75 -15.02
#